data_3d93931abca73f6fa48b5d2193da1351
#
_entry.id   3d93931abca73f6fa48b5d2193da1351
#
_cell.length_a   1.000
_cell.length_b   1.000
_cell.length_c   1.000
_cell.angle_alpha   90.00
_cell.angle_beta   90.00
_cell.angle_gamma   90.00
#
_symmetry.space_group_name_H-M   'P 1'
#
loop_
_entity.id
_entity.type
_entity.pdbx_description
1 polymer ?
#
loop_
_entity_poly.entity_id
_entity_poly.type
_entity_poly.pdbx_seq_one_letter_code
_entity_poly.pdbx_strand_id
1 'polypeptide(L)'
;NGVYIYCSLAVTIGEWVKIGGGTMIIDTDFHPLDFENRRCGFEGMNSKPVVIEDDVFVGTHCIICKGVRIGKRSIVAAGSVVVKDIPNGEVWGGNPAKFIRKIVNKYE
;
A
#
# COMPACT_ATOMS: atom_id res chain seq x y z
N ASN A 1 1.70 13.81 -8.30
CA ASN A 1 2.61 14.79 -7.77
C ASN A 1 2.97 14.46 -6.33
N GLY A 2 4.24 14.13 -6.09
CA GLY A 2 4.69 13.77 -4.77
C GLY A 2 4.33 12.35 -4.33
N VAL A 3 4.10 11.43 -5.26
CA VAL A 3 3.99 10.02 -4.95
C VAL A 3 5.37 9.41 -5.00
N TYR A 4 5.73 8.66 -3.96
CA TYR A 4 7.05 8.06 -3.83
C TYR A 4 6.91 6.55 -3.86
N ILE A 5 7.63 5.91 -4.79
CA ILE A 5 7.63 4.45 -4.92
C ILE A 5 9.04 3.95 -4.68
N TYR A 6 9.19 3.15 -3.63
CA TYR A 6 10.46 2.49 -3.31
C TYR A 6 10.30 1.02 -3.66
N CYS A 7 10.90 0.62 -4.77
CA CYS A 7 10.74 -0.71 -5.32
C CYS A 7 12.05 -1.47 -5.30
N SER A 8 12.11 -2.51 -4.48
CA SER A 8 13.23 -3.44 -4.41
C SER A 8 12.91 -4.72 -5.18
N LEU A 9 11.67 -5.14 -5.20
CA LEU A 9 11.23 -6.38 -5.82
C LEU A 9 10.21 -6.10 -6.92
N ALA A 10 9.02 -5.68 -6.56
CA ALA A 10 7.97 -5.36 -7.53
C ALA A 10 6.87 -4.53 -6.91
N VAL A 11 6.44 -3.50 -7.63
CA VAL A 11 5.23 -2.74 -7.35
C VAL A 11 4.41 -2.71 -8.63
N THR A 12 3.22 -3.26 -8.58
CA THR A 12 2.32 -3.30 -9.74
C THR A 12 1.11 -2.41 -9.47
N ILE A 13 0.85 -1.52 -10.40
CA ILE A 13 -0.27 -0.59 -10.32
C ILE A 13 -1.14 -0.79 -11.57
N GLY A 14 -2.41 -1.09 -11.35
CA GLY A 14 -3.35 -1.35 -12.43
C GLY A 14 -3.80 -0.10 -13.16
N GLU A 15 -4.86 -0.24 -13.94
CA GLU A 15 -5.41 0.84 -14.75
C GLU A 15 -6.37 1.70 -13.94
N TRP A 16 -6.42 2.98 -14.26
CA TRP A 16 -7.35 3.94 -13.67
C TRP A 16 -7.16 4.11 -12.15
N VAL A 17 -5.96 3.87 -11.66
CA VAL A 17 -5.63 4.08 -10.25
C VAL A 17 -5.37 5.55 -10.00
N LYS A 18 -5.94 6.07 -8.92
CA LYS A 18 -5.68 7.44 -8.45
C LYS A 18 -4.92 7.36 -7.14
N ILE A 19 -3.82 8.06 -7.06
CA ILE A 19 -2.99 8.08 -5.85
C ILE A 19 -2.74 9.53 -5.45
N GLY A 20 -3.15 9.87 -4.23
CA GLY A 20 -2.97 11.20 -3.70
C GLY A 20 -1.50 11.53 -3.42
N GLY A 21 -1.18 12.82 -3.48
CA GLY A 21 0.17 13.29 -3.25
C GLY A 21 0.68 12.96 -1.86
N GLY A 22 1.99 12.79 -1.73
CA GLY A 22 2.64 12.44 -0.48
C GLY A 22 2.52 10.97 -0.10
N THR A 23 1.83 10.16 -0.89
CA THR A 23 1.71 8.72 -0.64
C THR A 23 3.03 8.02 -0.96
N MET A 24 3.38 7.06 -0.12
CA MET A 24 4.55 6.21 -0.29
C MET A 24 4.11 4.77 -0.50
N ILE A 25 4.67 4.12 -1.50
CA ILE A 25 4.47 2.70 -1.77
C ILE A 25 5.81 2.01 -1.62
N ILE A 26 5.89 1.06 -0.71
CA ILE A 26 7.17 0.47 -0.30
C ILE A 26 7.03 -1.04 -0.29
N ASP A 27 7.87 -1.74 -1.06
CA ASP A 27 7.86 -3.20 -1.10
C ASP A 27 8.95 -3.83 -0.23
N THR A 28 9.62 -3.05 0.58
CA THR A 28 10.73 -3.51 1.40
C THR A 28 10.74 -2.84 2.76
N ASP A 29 11.27 -3.51 3.75
CA ASP A 29 11.53 -2.92 5.07
C ASP A 29 12.80 -2.07 5.08
N PHE A 30 13.55 -2.02 4.00
CA PHE A 30 14.83 -1.34 3.83
C PHE A 30 15.97 -1.96 4.63
N HIS A 31 15.70 -2.36 5.85
CA HIS A 31 16.72 -2.86 6.77
C HIS A 31 16.22 -4.14 7.43
N PRO A 32 17.13 -5.06 7.79
CA PRO A 32 16.74 -6.26 8.51
C PRO A 32 16.21 -5.94 9.91
N LEU A 33 15.35 -6.79 10.41
CA LEU A 33 14.79 -6.65 11.76
C LEU A 33 15.82 -6.92 12.84
N ASP A 34 16.78 -7.82 12.57
CA ASP A 34 17.85 -8.11 13.49
C ASP A 34 18.83 -6.93 13.54
N PHE A 35 19.07 -6.41 14.75
CA PHE A 35 19.87 -5.20 14.90
C PHE A 35 21.34 -5.41 14.49
N GLU A 36 21.88 -6.60 14.68
CA GLU A 36 23.27 -6.87 14.29
C GLU A 36 23.42 -6.83 12.78
N ASN A 37 22.50 -7.45 12.06
CA ASN A 37 22.50 -7.40 10.60
C ASN A 37 22.25 -5.98 10.09
N ARG A 38 21.44 -5.19 10.80
CA ARG A 38 21.25 -3.78 10.44
C ARG A 38 22.55 -2.99 10.50
N ARG A 39 23.38 -3.26 11.50
CA ARG A 39 24.67 -2.58 11.64
C ARG A 39 25.65 -2.96 10.55
N CYS A 40 25.62 -4.22 10.13
CA CYS A 40 26.60 -4.75 9.19
C CYS A 40 26.20 -4.55 7.72
N GLY A 41 24.97 -4.14 7.42
CA GLY A 41 24.57 -3.81 6.06
C GLY A 41 23.29 -4.47 5.60
N PHE A 42 23.33 -5.36 4.64
CA PHE A 42 22.25 -5.54 3.68
C PHE A 42 21.50 -6.85 3.78
N GLU A 43 21.98 -7.79 4.56
CA GLU A 43 21.41 -9.11 4.59
C GLU A 43 20.12 -9.13 5.40
N GLY A 44 19.13 -9.89 4.94
CA GLY A 44 17.88 -10.07 5.66
C GLY A 44 16.84 -8.98 5.47
N MET A 45 16.99 -8.12 4.45
CA MET A 45 15.91 -7.23 4.07
C MET A 45 14.72 -8.05 3.62
N ASN A 46 13.55 -7.75 4.19
CA ASN A 46 12.31 -8.39 3.79
C ASN A 46 11.64 -7.56 2.72
N SER A 47 11.44 -8.16 1.56
CA SER A 47 10.72 -7.53 0.46
C SER A 47 9.61 -8.46 -0.01
N LYS A 48 8.45 -7.90 -0.30
CA LYS A 48 7.32 -8.62 -0.87
C LYS A 48 6.61 -7.70 -1.85
N PRO A 49 6.15 -8.23 -2.98
CA PRO A 49 5.50 -7.38 -3.99
C PRO A 49 4.29 -6.66 -3.43
N VAL A 50 4.08 -5.45 -3.93
CA VAL A 50 2.87 -4.68 -3.68
C VAL A 50 2.05 -4.68 -4.97
N VAL A 51 0.75 -4.94 -4.85
CA VAL A 51 -0.16 -4.96 -5.99
C VAL A 51 -1.33 -4.02 -5.70
N ILE A 52 -1.53 -3.05 -6.55
CA ILE A 52 -2.69 -2.15 -6.51
C ILE A 52 -3.48 -2.42 -7.78
N GLU A 53 -4.69 -2.94 -7.63
CA GLU A 53 -5.49 -3.35 -8.76
C GLU A 53 -6.25 -2.19 -9.38
N ASP A 54 -7.02 -2.47 -10.43
CA ASP A 54 -7.70 -1.44 -11.22
C ASP A 54 -8.70 -0.62 -10.40
N ASP A 55 -8.84 0.63 -10.76
CA ASP A 55 -9.84 1.53 -10.19
C ASP A 55 -9.71 1.78 -8.69
N VAL A 56 -8.54 1.56 -8.12
CA VAL A 56 -8.26 1.85 -6.73
C VAL A 56 -8.02 3.35 -6.56
N PHE A 57 -8.54 3.91 -5.48
CA PHE A 57 -8.25 5.28 -5.08
C PHE A 57 -7.53 5.29 -3.74
N VAL A 58 -6.31 5.78 -3.74
CA VAL A 58 -5.51 5.97 -2.51
C VAL A 58 -5.49 7.45 -2.19
N GLY A 59 -5.92 7.81 -0.99
CA GLY A 59 -5.91 9.19 -0.52
C GLY A 59 -4.49 9.72 -0.34
N THR A 60 -4.39 11.00 0.03
CA THR A 60 -3.08 11.64 0.22
C THR A 60 -2.37 11.12 1.46
N HIS A 61 -1.04 11.16 1.43
CA HIS A 61 -0.19 10.85 2.59
C HIS A 61 -0.46 9.48 3.18
N CYS A 62 -0.73 8.50 2.33
CA CYS A 62 -0.82 7.11 2.76
C CYS A 62 0.53 6.43 2.67
N ILE A 63 0.68 5.33 3.40
CA ILE A 63 1.84 4.46 3.29
C ILE A 63 1.33 3.06 3.00
N ILE A 64 1.73 2.50 1.85
CA ILE A 64 1.38 1.15 1.45
C ILE A 64 2.61 0.27 1.65
N CYS A 65 2.51 -0.70 2.55
CA CYS A 65 3.64 -1.50 2.98
C CYS A 65 3.81 -2.77 2.15
N LYS A 66 4.98 -3.39 2.28
CA LYS A 66 5.32 -4.59 1.54
C LYS A 66 4.25 -5.68 1.66
N GLY A 67 4.07 -6.43 0.60
CA GLY A 67 3.20 -7.60 0.57
C GLY A 67 1.72 -7.29 0.47
N VAL A 68 1.33 -6.01 0.42
CA VAL A 68 -0.08 -5.62 0.39
C VAL A 68 -0.64 -5.74 -1.01
N ARG A 69 -1.84 -6.29 -1.10
CA ARG A 69 -2.66 -6.27 -2.31
C ARG A 69 -3.92 -5.46 -2.03
N ILE A 70 -4.14 -4.43 -2.81
CA ILE A 70 -5.36 -3.62 -2.73
C ILE A 70 -6.27 -4.03 -3.87
N GLY A 71 -7.42 -4.58 -3.53
CA GLY A 71 -8.37 -5.12 -4.49
C GLY A 71 -9.07 -4.04 -5.30
N LYS A 72 -9.61 -4.44 -6.45
CA LYS A 72 -10.23 -3.53 -7.41
C LYS A 72 -11.28 -2.64 -6.79
N ARG A 73 -11.29 -1.38 -7.19
CA ARG A 73 -12.27 -0.37 -6.82
C ARG A 73 -12.26 0.02 -5.35
N SER A 74 -11.31 -0.47 -4.59
CA SER A 74 -11.21 -0.13 -3.17
C SER A 74 -10.67 1.27 -2.98
N ILE A 75 -10.93 1.84 -1.81
CA ILE A 75 -10.51 3.18 -1.42
C ILE A 75 -9.73 3.11 -0.13
N VAL A 76 -8.58 3.78 -0.11
CA VAL A 76 -7.78 3.96 1.09
C VAL A 76 -7.92 5.41 1.54
N ALA A 77 -8.44 5.62 2.74
CA ALA A 77 -8.63 6.97 3.28
C ALA A 77 -7.28 7.68 3.47
N ALA A 78 -7.27 8.99 3.33
CA ALA A 78 -6.06 9.79 3.47
C ALA A 78 -5.38 9.55 4.82
N GLY A 79 -4.06 9.57 4.82
CA GLY A 79 -3.26 9.43 6.03
C GLY A 79 -3.20 8.01 6.59
N SER A 80 -3.60 7.01 5.82
CA SER A 80 -3.65 5.62 6.28
C SER A 80 -2.32 4.90 6.09
N VAL A 81 -2.08 3.89 6.94
CA VAL A 81 -0.94 2.98 6.80
C VAL A 81 -1.48 1.59 6.55
N VAL A 82 -1.30 1.08 5.34
CA VAL A 82 -1.87 -0.20 4.90
C VAL A 82 -0.83 -1.30 5.07
N VAL A 83 -1.14 -2.25 5.92
CA VAL A 83 -0.25 -3.39 6.24
C VAL A 83 -0.90 -4.74 5.96
N LYS A 84 -2.17 -4.77 5.55
CA LYS A 84 -2.90 -5.98 5.21
C LYS A 84 -3.60 -5.80 3.87
N ASP A 85 -3.90 -6.90 3.22
CA ASP A 85 -4.64 -6.89 1.97
C ASP A 85 -6.02 -6.29 2.15
N ILE A 86 -6.43 -5.53 1.16
CA ILE A 86 -7.75 -4.92 1.12
C ILE A 86 -8.58 -5.65 0.05
N PRO A 87 -9.72 -6.24 0.42
CA PRO A 87 -10.60 -6.88 -0.56
C PRO A 87 -11.17 -5.90 -1.56
N ASN A 88 -11.71 -6.42 -2.66
CA ASN A 88 -12.34 -5.60 -3.69
C ASN A 88 -13.51 -4.79 -3.12
N GLY A 89 -13.65 -3.55 -3.54
CA GLY A 89 -14.82 -2.75 -3.27
C GLY A 89 -15.02 -2.33 -1.83
N GLU A 90 -13.95 -2.11 -1.10
CA GLU A 90 -14.02 -1.70 0.30
C GLU A 90 -13.29 -0.40 0.56
N VAL A 91 -13.74 0.33 1.55
CA VAL A 91 -13.06 1.52 2.09
C VAL A 91 -12.34 1.12 3.38
N TRP A 92 -11.05 1.37 3.40
CA TRP A 92 -10.21 1.12 4.57
C TRP A 92 -9.49 2.40 4.97
N GLY A 93 -9.22 2.56 6.25
CA GLY A 93 -8.51 3.74 6.73
C GLY A 93 -7.96 3.57 8.12
N GLY A 94 -7.04 4.44 8.46
CA GLY A 94 -6.40 4.50 9.77
C GLY A 94 -4.97 4.00 9.76
N ASN A 95 -4.40 3.93 10.95
CA ASN A 95 -3.04 3.43 11.16
C ASN A 95 -3.02 2.47 12.36
N PRO A 96 -2.94 1.15 12.14
CA PRO A 96 -3.00 0.49 10.84
C PRO A 96 -4.39 0.60 10.21
N ALA A 97 -4.44 0.58 8.89
CA ALA A 97 -5.71 0.67 8.18
C ALA A 97 -6.61 -0.51 8.49
N LYS A 98 -7.88 -0.23 8.69
CA LYS A 98 -8.90 -1.24 8.99
C LYS A 98 -10.12 -0.98 8.14
N PHE A 99 -10.94 -1.99 8.00
CA PHE A 99 -12.20 -1.91 7.27
C PHE A 99 -13.11 -0.82 7.84
N ILE A 100 -13.63 0.03 6.96
CA ILE A 100 -14.60 1.06 7.33
C ILE A 100 -15.99 0.68 6.83
N ARG A 101 -16.11 0.39 5.52
CA ARG A 101 -17.38 0.00 4.92
C ARG A 101 -17.17 -0.57 3.52
N LYS A 102 -18.19 -1.22 3.01
CA LYS A 102 -18.22 -1.62 1.59
C LYS A 102 -18.69 -0.44 0.73
N ILE A 103 -18.14 -0.40 -0.46
CA ILE A 103 -18.59 0.58 -1.46
C ILE A 103 -19.84 0.02 -2.14
N VAL A 104 -20.88 0.82 -2.15
CA VAL A 104 -22.12 0.48 -2.86
C VAL A 104 -22.17 1.30 -4.14
N ASN A 105 -22.12 0.61 -5.28
CA ASN A 105 -22.24 1.29 -6.57
C ASN A 105 -23.71 1.60 -6.80
N LYS A 106 -23.99 2.85 -7.16
CA LYS A 106 -25.37 3.29 -7.33
C LYS A 106 -26.12 2.57 -8.47
N TYR A 107 -25.41 1.88 -9.32
CA TYR A 107 -25.99 1.12 -10.43
C TYR A 107 -26.10 -0.38 -10.16
N GLU A 108 -25.79 -0.79 -8.97
CA GLU A 108 -25.87 -2.20 -8.57
C GLU A 108 -27.08 -2.47 -7.69
#